data_b92d5e992ef21bca1bc12a5169c67e3a
#
_entry.id   b92d5e992ef21bca1bc12a5169c67e3a
#
_cell.length_a   1.000
_cell.length_b   1.000
_cell.length_c   1.000
_cell.angle_alpha   90.00
_cell.angle_beta   90.00
_cell.angle_gamma   90.00
#
_symmetry.space_group_name_H-M   'P 1'
#
loop_
_entity.id
_entity.type
_entity.pdbx_description
1 polymer ?
#
loop_
_entity_poly.entity_id
_entity_poly.type
_entity_poly.pdbx_seq_one_letter_code
_entity_poly.pdbx_strand_id
1 'polypeptide(L)'
;EVPEIKRWLKGNDFLITSFYSVRKSEEDQCALIRDLADTCCCIAVKTGQYVKTVAESVKRAADEVGLPVLEIPGELAYIDIIVNVMNLIFEEEGNSEILEKYVKDILYENYSDEILMEERGRLFGMDVEHDWFSAVVINFRKRYVPDEQDWKGIRFLGRTLLERMRETAGIRECVMVPLEKGYLILTEGEDECRLRETLVDFFEEERICSLWNAGTDKFVCSVGPVRTGLAGIRDTYSDAFKAIRVMRKLQPENCVCVYEKVEMYCVLQDLFSAGERDRALFVGDILVHSSVVAHLF
;
A
#
# COMPACT_ATOMS: atom_id res chain seq x y z
N GLU A 1 -20.98 20.47 -22.72
CA GLU A 1 -19.97 21.51 -22.44
C GLU A 1 -20.67 22.82 -22.07
N VAL A 2 -20.59 23.19 -20.82
CA VAL A 2 -21.15 24.41 -20.28
C VAL A 2 -20.03 25.23 -19.65
N PRO A 3 -20.08 26.59 -19.72
CA PRO A 3 -19.04 27.44 -19.11
C PRO A 3 -18.85 27.23 -17.59
N GLU A 4 -19.86 26.68 -16.95
CA GLU A 4 -19.88 26.45 -15.49
C GLU A 4 -19.59 24.98 -15.11
N ILE A 5 -18.82 24.26 -15.94
CA ILE A 5 -18.52 22.82 -15.74
C ILE A 5 -17.98 22.53 -14.34
N LYS A 6 -17.19 23.45 -13.77
CA LYS A 6 -16.62 23.32 -12.42
C LYS A 6 -17.64 22.98 -11.33
N ARG A 7 -18.90 23.43 -11.46
CA ARG A 7 -19.96 23.12 -10.48
C ARG A 7 -20.35 21.64 -10.43
N TRP A 8 -20.02 20.88 -11.49
CA TRP A 8 -20.37 19.46 -11.60
C TRP A 8 -19.22 18.54 -11.22
N LEU A 9 -18.01 19.10 -11.10
CA LEU A 9 -16.81 18.36 -10.74
C LEU A 9 -16.77 18.12 -9.23
N LYS A 10 -16.28 16.93 -8.85
CA LYS A 10 -16.22 16.48 -7.44
C LYS A 10 -14.80 16.51 -6.86
N GLY A 11 -13.79 16.82 -7.69
CA GLY A 11 -12.39 16.77 -7.37
C GLY A 11 -11.73 15.48 -7.88
N ASN A 12 -10.51 15.62 -8.39
CA ASN A 12 -9.75 14.56 -9.08
C ASN A 12 -10.47 13.97 -10.31
N ASP A 13 -11.27 14.80 -11.00
CA ASP A 13 -11.99 14.35 -12.17
C ASP A 13 -11.06 14.29 -13.42
N PHE A 14 -11.18 13.23 -14.22
CA PHE A 14 -10.64 13.16 -15.58
C PHE A 14 -11.66 13.76 -16.55
N LEU A 15 -11.42 14.98 -17.02
CA LEU A 15 -12.35 15.70 -17.89
C LEU A 15 -12.02 15.46 -19.37
N ILE A 16 -12.98 14.93 -20.14
CA ILE A 16 -12.88 14.84 -21.60
C ILE A 16 -13.74 15.95 -22.22
N THR A 17 -13.13 16.80 -23.04
CA THR A 17 -13.78 17.96 -23.65
C THR A 17 -13.38 18.13 -25.11
N SER A 18 -14.14 18.88 -25.90
CA SER A 18 -13.78 19.32 -27.24
C SER A 18 -13.43 20.81 -27.32
N PHE A 19 -13.42 21.50 -26.18
CA PHE A 19 -13.29 22.95 -26.09
C PHE A 19 -14.36 23.72 -26.87
N TYR A 20 -15.52 23.11 -27.11
CA TYR A 20 -16.57 23.74 -27.91
C TYR A 20 -16.98 25.12 -27.39
N SER A 21 -17.18 25.27 -26.07
CA SER A 21 -17.59 26.52 -25.43
C SER A 21 -16.54 27.64 -25.56
N VAL A 22 -15.26 27.27 -25.54
CA VAL A 22 -14.11 28.19 -25.59
C VAL A 22 -13.32 28.12 -26.90
N ARG A 23 -13.91 27.53 -27.97
CA ARG A 23 -13.21 27.27 -29.25
C ARG A 23 -12.71 28.50 -29.99
N LYS A 24 -13.26 29.69 -29.67
CA LYS A 24 -13.00 30.94 -30.38
C LYS A 24 -11.83 31.76 -29.84
N SER A 25 -11.40 31.47 -28.63
CA SER A 25 -10.38 32.27 -27.92
C SER A 25 -9.40 31.37 -27.17
N GLU A 26 -8.11 31.48 -27.48
CA GLU A 26 -7.06 30.80 -26.74
C GLU A 26 -6.96 31.34 -25.29
N GLU A 27 -7.29 32.61 -25.08
CA GLU A 27 -7.31 33.23 -23.76
C GLU A 27 -8.36 32.58 -22.88
N ASP A 28 -9.58 32.31 -23.43
CA ASP A 28 -10.66 31.62 -22.72
C ASP A 28 -10.28 30.14 -22.43
N GLN A 29 -9.55 29.49 -23.36
CA GLN A 29 -9.04 28.13 -23.14
C GLN A 29 -8.02 28.13 -22.01
N CYS A 30 -7.07 29.06 -21.98
CA CYS A 30 -6.09 29.20 -20.90
C CYS A 30 -6.76 29.50 -19.55
N ALA A 31 -7.80 30.37 -19.54
CA ALA A 31 -8.55 30.68 -18.36
C ALA A 31 -9.29 29.45 -17.81
N LEU A 32 -9.90 28.65 -18.69
CA LEU A 32 -10.55 27.40 -18.32
C LEU A 32 -9.59 26.39 -17.70
N ILE A 33 -8.39 26.22 -18.27
CA ILE A 33 -7.34 25.33 -17.71
C ILE A 33 -6.98 25.76 -16.29
N ARG A 34 -6.74 27.05 -16.07
CA ARG A 34 -6.40 27.57 -14.73
C ARG A 34 -7.53 27.40 -13.73
N ASP A 35 -8.78 27.58 -14.17
CA ASP A 35 -9.97 27.44 -13.30
C ASP A 35 -10.23 25.99 -12.87
N LEU A 36 -9.84 25.01 -13.70
CA LEU A 36 -10.07 23.59 -13.45
C LEU A 36 -8.90 22.88 -12.73
N ALA A 37 -7.77 23.54 -12.53
CA ALA A 37 -6.56 22.94 -11.98
C ALA A 37 -6.71 22.37 -10.57
N ASP A 38 -7.62 22.93 -9.77
CA ASP A 38 -7.91 22.47 -8.39
C ASP A 38 -8.94 21.36 -8.31
N THR A 39 -9.63 21.06 -9.43
CA THR A 39 -10.72 20.08 -9.47
C THR A 39 -10.48 18.90 -10.39
N CYS A 40 -9.66 19.06 -11.43
CA CYS A 40 -9.33 18.01 -12.36
C CYS A 40 -7.94 17.43 -12.10
N CYS A 41 -7.80 16.11 -12.22
CA CYS A 41 -6.49 15.45 -12.25
C CYS A 41 -5.87 15.47 -13.66
N CYS A 42 -6.69 15.56 -14.71
CA CYS A 42 -6.27 15.60 -16.10
C CYS A 42 -7.39 16.15 -16.99
N ILE A 43 -7.03 16.83 -18.08
CA ILE A 43 -7.97 17.24 -19.13
C ILE A 43 -7.56 16.62 -20.46
N ALA A 44 -8.48 15.92 -21.13
CA ALA A 44 -8.30 15.38 -22.45
C ALA A 44 -9.12 16.16 -23.47
N VAL A 45 -8.46 16.76 -24.44
CA VAL A 45 -9.09 17.60 -25.47
C VAL A 45 -9.22 16.84 -26.78
N LYS A 46 -10.45 16.59 -27.22
CA LYS A 46 -10.71 15.99 -28.52
C LYS A 46 -10.51 17.02 -29.62
N THR A 47 -9.50 16.79 -30.45
CA THR A 47 -9.11 17.67 -31.55
C THR A 47 -9.78 17.28 -32.87
N GLY A 48 -9.64 18.12 -33.91
CA GLY A 48 -10.11 17.86 -35.27
C GLY A 48 -11.45 18.49 -35.62
N GLN A 49 -12.42 18.58 -34.69
CA GLN A 49 -13.73 19.11 -34.97
C GLN A 49 -13.88 20.61 -34.66
N TYR A 50 -13.56 21.04 -33.48
CA TYR A 50 -13.70 22.42 -33.02
C TYR A 50 -12.37 23.11 -32.80
N VAL A 51 -11.37 22.36 -32.35
CA VAL A 51 -9.99 22.79 -32.16
C VAL A 51 -9.11 21.82 -32.95
N LYS A 52 -8.22 22.32 -33.80
CA LYS A 52 -7.37 21.46 -34.65
C LYS A 52 -6.28 20.78 -33.82
N THR A 53 -5.66 21.53 -32.92
CA THR A 53 -4.62 21.10 -32.00
C THR A 53 -4.73 21.96 -30.74
N VAL A 54 -4.22 21.51 -29.61
CA VAL A 54 -4.12 22.32 -28.39
C VAL A 54 -3.01 23.35 -28.60
N ALA A 55 -3.33 24.63 -28.47
CA ALA A 55 -2.38 25.73 -28.70
C ALA A 55 -1.24 25.71 -27.67
N GLU A 56 -0.06 26.16 -28.08
CA GLU A 56 1.12 26.23 -27.18
C GLU A 56 0.91 27.17 -25.98
N SER A 57 0.05 28.16 -26.10
CA SER A 57 -0.38 29.02 -25.00
C SER A 57 -1.15 28.23 -23.93
N VAL A 58 -2.00 27.31 -24.37
CA VAL A 58 -2.80 26.44 -23.49
C VAL A 58 -1.93 25.39 -22.78
N LYS A 59 -0.99 24.78 -23.52
CA LYS A 59 0.00 23.84 -22.92
C LYS A 59 0.83 24.52 -21.82
N ARG A 60 1.33 25.73 -22.11
CA ARG A 60 2.05 26.51 -21.10
C ARG A 60 1.20 26.86 -19.88
N ALA A 61 -0.07 27.26 -20.10
CA ALA A 61 -0.97 27.51 -18.99
C ALA A 61 -1.23 26.27 -18.14
N ALA A 62 -1.27 25.10 -18.77
CA ALA A 62 -1.40 23.80 -18.08
C ALA A 62 -0.13 23.45 -17.27
N ASP A 63 1.05 23.65 -17.85
CA ASP A 63 2.34 23.45 -17.17
C ASP A 63 2.50 24.37 -15.96
N GLU A 64 2.08 25.66 -16.09
CA GLU A 64 2.11 26.64 -15.00
C GLU A 64 1.30 26.20 -13.76
N VAL A 65 0.21 25.50 -13.96
CA VAL A 65 -0.69 25.02 -12.88
C VAL A 65 -0.52 23.54 -12.55
N GLY A 66 0.38 22.83 -13.26
CA GLY A 66 0.64 21.41 -13.05
C GLY A 66 -0.52 20.48 -13.44
N LEU A 67 -1.39 20.92 -14.37
CA LEU A 67 -2.53 20.13 -14.84
C LEU A 67 -2.20 19.43 -16.16
N PRO A 68 -2.11 18.07 -16.21
CA PRO A 68 -1.87 17.35 -17.45
C PRO A 68 -2.95 17.60 -18.50
N VAL A 69 -2.55 17.90 -19.73
CA VAL A 69 -3.45 18.06 -20.87
C VAL A 69 -3.08 17.08 -21.97
N LEU A 70 -4.02 16.24 -22.38
CA LEU A 70 -3.89 15.24 -23.43
C LEU A 70 -4.64 15.68 -24.69
N GLU A 71 -4.06 15.40 -25.87
CA GLU A 71 -4.76 15.54 -27.15
C GLU A 71 -5.35 14.19 -27.58
N ILE A 72 -6.66 14.16 -27.85
CA ILE A 72 -7.36 12.99 -28.36
C ILE A 72 -7.62 13.19 -29.85
N PRO A 73 -7.16 12.27 -30.75
CA PRO A 73 -7.47 12.32 -32.14
C PRO A 73 -8.99 12.34 -32.45
N GLY A 74 -9.40 13.13 -33.44
CA GLY A 74 -10.82 13.31 -33.79
C GLY A 74 -11.55 12.04 -34.18
N GLU A 75 -10.82 11.05 -34.70
CA GLU A 75 -11.35 9.76 -35.16
C GLU A 75 -11.81 8.87 -34.03
N LEU A 76 -11.22 9.03 -32.82
CA LEU A 76 -11.59 8.22 -31.65
C LEU A 76 -12.96 8.62 -31.12
N ALA A 77 -13.89 7.68 -31.02
CA ALA A 77 -15.18 7.94 -30.40
C ALA A 77 -15.03 8.10 -28.90
N TYR A 78 -15.81 8.98 -28.26
CA TYR A 78 -15.81 9.16 -26.80
C TYR A 78 -16.10 7.86 -26.07
N ILE A 79 -17.01 7.05 -26.63
CA ILE A 79 -17.38 5.77 -26.01
C ILE A 79 -16.19 4.81 -25.96
N ASP A 80 -15.35 4.77 -27.01
CA ASP A 80 -14.18 3.89 -27.04
C ASP A 80 -13.16 4.28 -25.97
N ILE A 81 -12.96 5.59 -25.76
CA ILE A 81 -12.08 6.10 -24.72
C ILE A 81 -12.60 5.71 -23.34
N ILE A 82 -13.89 5.96 -23.08
CA ILE A 82 -14.52 5.63 -21.80
C ILE A 82 -14.45 4.13 -21.53
N VAL A 83 -14.80 3.30 -22.54
CA VAL A 83 -14.77 1.83 -22.40
C VAL A 83 -13.35 1.33 -22.12
N ASN A 84 -12.34 1.84 -22.82
CA ASN A 84 -10.95 1.41 -22.61
C ASN A 84 -10.44 1.84 -21.21
N VAL A 85 -10.71 3.07 -20.78
CA VAL A 85 -10.35 3.52 -19.42
C VAL A 85 -11.08 2.69 -18.36
N MET A 86 -12.37 2.41 -18.53
CA MET A 86 -13.12 1.58 -17.59
C MET A 86 -12.63 0.13 -17.56
N ASN A 87 -12.26 -0.43 -18.72
CA ASN A 87 -11.69 -1.78 -18.78
C ASN A 87 -10.36 -1.86 -18.03
N LEU A 88 -9.47 -0.87 -18.20
CA LEU A 88 -8.21 -0.81 -17.45
C LEU A 88 -8.46 -0.73 -15.92
N ILE A 89 -9.42 0.09 -15.49
CA ILE A 89 -9.80 0.18 -14.08
C ILE A 89 -10.34 -1.16 -13.57
N PHE A 90 -11.22 -1.80 -14.33
CA PHE A 90 -11.80 -3.10 -13.95
C PHE A 90 -10.77 -4.24 -14.01
N GLU A 91 -9.83 -4.22 -14.95
CA GLU A 91 -8.73 -5.19 -15.00
C GLU A 91 -7.80 -5.04 -13.79
N GLU A 92 -7.43 -3.81 -13.41
CA GLU A 92 -6.65 -3.57 -12.20
C GLU A 92 -7.39 -3.98 -10.92
N GLU A 93 -8.66 -3.58 -10.78
CA GLU A 93 -9.48 -3.93 -9.62
C GLU A 93 -9.75 -5.44 -9.56
N GLY A 94 -10.07 -6.07 -10.69
CA GLY A 94 -10.32 -7.52 -10.76
C GLY A 94 -9.07 -8.34 -10.45
N ASN A 95 -7.91 -7.97 -10.97
CA ASN A 95 -6.65 -8.62 -10.64
C ASN A 95 -6.27 -8.41 -9.17
N SER A 96 -6.51 -7.23 -8.63
CA SER A 96 -6.27 -6.93 -7.21
C SER A 96 -7.15 -7.77 -6.29
N GLU A 97 -8.45 -7.92 -6.59
CA GLU A 97 -9.37 -8.75 -5.79
C GLU A 97 -9.02 -10.23 -5.83
N ILE A 98 -8.62 -10.75 -7.00
CA ILE A 98 -8.21 -12.14 -7.16
C ILE A 98 -6.92 -12.43 -6.41
N LEU A 99 -5.94 -11.52 -6.49
CA LEU A 99 -4.67 -11.62 -5.78
C LEU A 99 -4.85 -11.47 -4.27
N GLU A 100 -5.71 -10.56 -3.84
CA GLU A 100 -6.11 -10.41 -2.44
C GLU A 100 -6.73 -11.70 -1.89
N LYS A 101 -7.64 -12.32 -2.65
CA LYS A 101 -8.22 -13.61 -2.29
C LYS A 101 -7.17 -14.69 -2.23
N TYR A 102 -6.26 -14.75 -3.18
CA TYR A 102 -5.15 -15.71 -3.20
C TYR A 102 -4.29 -15.61 -1.94
N VAL A 103 -3.86 -14.40 -1.57
CA VAL A 103 -3.09 -14.19 -0.33
C VAL A 103 -3.90 -14.57 0.91
N LYS A 104 -5.20 -14.24 0.96
CA LYS A 104 -6.08 -14.66 2.06
C LYS A 104 -6.22 -16.19 2.15
N ASP A 105 -6.33 -16.88 1.01
CA ASP A 105 -6.36 -18.34 0.98
C ASP A 105 -5.08 -18.95 1.58
N ILE A 106 -3.90 -18.34 1.34
CA ILE A 106 -2.64 -18.74 1.99
C ILE A 106 -2.70 -18.49 3.50
N LEU A 107 -3.06 -17.27 3.91
CA LEU A 107 -3.03 -16.85 5.33
C LEU A 107 -3.95 -17.71 6.20
N TYR A 108 -5.08 -18.15 5.68
CA TYR A 108 -6.11 -18.89 6.42
C TYR A 108 -6.15 -20.37 6.07
N GLU A 109 -5.18 -20.88 5.31
CA GLU A 109 -5.08 -22.30 4.87
C GLU A 109 -6.34 -22.77 4.14
N ASN A 110 -6.97 -21.92 3.35
CA ASN A 110 -8.17 -22.23 2.58
C ASN A 110 -7.83 -22.96 1.25
N TYR A 111 -6.94 -23.96 1.32
CA TYR A 111 -6.54 -24.78 0.18
C TYR A 111 -6.23 -26.21 0.66
N SER A 112 -6.36 -27.19 -0.23
CA SER A 112 -6.11 -28.60 0.04
C SER A 112 -4.87 -29.16 -0.66
N ASP A 113 -4.31 -28.40 -1.62
CA ASP A 113 -3.18 -28.81 -2.46
C ASP A 113 -2.19 -27.66 -2.57
N GLU A 114 -1.00 -27.85 -2.01
CA GLU A 114 0.07 -26.85 -2.01
C GLU A 114 0.63 -26.61 -3.40
N ILE A 115 0.81 -27.67 -4.22
CA ILE A 115 1.35 -27.56 -5.57
C ILE A 115 0.42 -26.69 -6.44
N LEU A 116 -0.89 -26.93 -6.36
CA LEU A 116 -1.89 -26.15 -7.09
C LEU A 116 -1.88 -24.67 -6.62
N MET A 117 -1.64 -24.46 -5.34
CA MET A 117 -1.56 -23.10 -4.76
C MET A 117 -0.32 -22.37 -5.22
N GLU A 118 0.82 -23.04 -5.33
CA GLU A 118 2.07 -22.49 -5.91
C GLU A 118 1.91 -22.17 -7.40
N GLU A 119 1.29 -23.07 -8.18
CA GLU A 119 0.98 -22.81 -9.59
C GLU A 119 0.08 -21.58 -9.77
N ARG A 120 -0.94 -21.41 -8.91
CA ARG A 120 -1.77 -20.19 -8.90
C ARG A 120 -0.95 -18.94 -8.62
N GLY A 121 0.02 -19.01 -7.71
CA GLY A 121 0.94 -17.89 -7.44
C GLY A 121 1.69 -17.45 -8.68
N ARG A 122 2.22 -18.39 -9.43
CA ARG A 122 2.94 -18.11 -10.69
C ARG A 122 2.07 -17.42 -11.75
N LEU A 123 0.75 -17.72 -11.80
CA LEU A 123 -0.18 -17.02 -12.68
C LEU A 123 -0.34 -15.53 -12.32
N PHE A 124 -0.11 -15.17 -11.07
CA PHE A 124 -0.14 -13.79 -10.57
C PHE A 124 1.23 -13.13 -10.54
N GLY A 125 2.27 -13.80 -11.05
CA GLY A 125 3.64 -13.30 -11.04
C GLY A 125 4.38 -13.47 -9.70
N MET A 126 3.80 -14.24 -8.75
CA MET A 126 4.42 -14.57 -7.45
C MET A 126 5.08 -15.95 -7.52
N ASP A 127 6.39 -16.01 -7.33
CA ASP A 127 7.10 -17.31 -7.24
C ASP A 127 7.27 -17.72 -5.77
N VAL A 128 6.18 -18.28 -5.23
CA VAL A 128 6.10 -18.63 -3.81
C VAL A 128 7.16 -19.68 -3.40
N GLU A 129 7.61 -20.51 -4.33
CA GLU A 129 8.61 -21.56 -4.08
C GLU A 129 10.04 -21.02 -3.97
N HIS A 130 10.41 -20.03 -4.79
CA HIS A 130 11.78 -19.57 -4.92
C HIS A 130 12.04 -18.18 -4.34
N ASP A 131 11.00 -17.34 -4.22
CA ASP A 131 11.14 -15.98 -3.72
C ASP A 131 10.94 -15.88 -2.22
N TRP A 132 11.34 -14.72 -1.71
CA TRP A 132 11.32 -14.38 -0.30
C TRP A 132 10.22 -13.38 -0.01
N PHE A 133 9.49 -13.58 1.08
CA PHE A 133 8.33 -12.78 1.46
C PHE A 133 8.46 -12.21 2.86
N SER A 134 7.93 -11.01 3.04
CA SER A 134 7.73 -10.41 4.36
C SER A 134 6.35 -9.76 4.46
N ALA A 135 5.75 -9.87 5.63
CA ALA A 135 4.44 -9.31 5.95
C ALA A 135 4.57 -7.97 6.69
N VAL A 136 4.13 -6.90 6.07
CA VAL A 136 3.98 -5.59 6.73
C VAL A 136 2.53 -5.43 7.17
N VAL A 137 2.28 -5.48 8.46
CA VAL A 137 0.93 -5.39 9.04
C VAL A 137 0.68 -4.00 9.59
N ILE A 138 -0.35 -3.33 9.08
CA ILE A 138 -0.82 -2.03 9.57
C ILE A 138 -2.18 -2.28 10.24
N ASN A 139 -2.28 -2.03 11.55
CA ASN A 139 -3.47 -2.40 12.30
C ASN A 139 -3.87 -1.31 13.30
N PHE A 140 -5.18 -1.15 13.54
CA PHE A 140 -5.65 -0.29 14.61
C PHE A 140 -5.22 -0.82 15.98
N ARG A 141 -4.96 0.06 16.92
CA ARG A 141 -4.65 -0.32 18.32
C ARG A 141 -5.81 -1.09 18.93
N LYS A 142 -5.54 -2.13 19.71
CA LYS A 142 -6.52 -3.11 20.22
C LYS A 142 -7.76 -2.50 20.90
N ARG A 143 -7.60 -1.34 21.55
CA ARG A 143 -8.70 -0.66 22.27
C ARG A 143 -9.28 0.52 21.50
N TYR A 144 -8.77 0.78 20.30
CA TYR A 144 -9.25 1.86 19.45
C TYR A 144 -10.46 1.38 18.65
N VAL A 145 -11.51 2.19 18.62
CA VAL A 145 -12.71 1.94 17.80
C VAL A 145 -12.67 2.93 16.64
N PRO A 146 -12.31 2.48 15.44
CA PRO A 146 -12.18 3.36 14.30
C PRO A 146 -13.54 3.85 13.77
N ASP A 147 -13.58 5.09 13.35
CA ASP A 147 -14.67 5.63 12.56
C ASP A 147 -14.37 5.52 11.05
N GLU A 148 -15.28 6.04 10.22
CA GLU A 148 -15.12 5.98 8.75
C GLU A 148 -13.89 6.79 8.27
N GLN A 149 -13.59 7.91 8.92
CA GLN A 149 -12.45 8.74 8.58
C GLN A 149 -11.13 8.05 8.93
N ASP A 150 -11.09 7.31 10.02
CA ASP A 150 -9.94 6.51 10.42
C ASP A 150 -9.66 5.40 9.41
N TRP A 151 -10.70 4.75 8.88
CA TRP A 151 -10.56 3.75 7.82
C TRP A 151 -10.04 4.35 6.51
N LYS A 152 -10.47 5.57 6.17
CA LYS A 152 -9.89 6.30 5.02
C LYS A 152 -8.43 6.64 5.25
N GLY A 153 -8.08 7.07 6.47
CA GLY A 153 -6.70 7.39 6.85
C GLY A 153 -5.75 6.20 6.78
N ILE A 154 -6.11 5.05 7.37
CA ILE A 154 -5.27 3.85 7.34
C ILE A 154 -5.15 3.27 5.92
N ARG A 155 -6.20 3.36 5.10
CA ARG A 155 -6.16 2.97 3.68
C ARG A 155 -5.21 3.85 2.89
N PHE A 156 -5.29 5.17 3.07
CA PHE A 156 -4.39 6.12 2.43
C PHE A 156 -2.94 5.85 2.81
N LEU A 157 -2.67 5.64 4.10
CA LEU A 157 -1.34 5.28 4.59
C LEU A 157 -0.82 3.99 3.94
N GLY A 158 -1.64 2.93 3.90
CA GLY A 158 -1.29 1.66 3.29
C GLY A 158 -0.94 1.80 1.80
N ARG A 159 -1.73 2.57 1.05
CA ARG A 159 -1.45 2.87 -0.37
C ARG A 159 -0.16 3.66 -0.56
N THR A 160 0.06 4.69 0.26
CA THR A 160 1.29 5.49 0.20
C THR A 160 2.53 4.64 0.48
N LEU A 161 2.46 3.71 1.43
CA LEU A 161 3.54 2.76 1.70
C LEU A 161 3.74 1.80 0.54
N LEU A 162 2.66 1.24 -0.01
CA LEU A 162 2.69 0.33 -1.15
C LEU A 162 3.39 0.97 -2.36
N GLU A 163 3.00 2.19 -2.71
CA GLU A 163 3.60 2.94 -3.82
C GLU A 163 5.11 3.16 -3.62
N ARG A 164 5.51 3.60 -2.43
CA ARG A 164 6.93 3.81 -2.11
C ARG A 164 7.73 2.50 -2.08
N MET A 165 7.14 1.42 -1.58
CA MET A 165 7.78 0.11 -1.58
C MET A 165 8.01 -0.42 -3.00
N ARG A 166 7.08 -0.20 -3.93
CA ARG A 166 7.22 -0.56 -5.34
C ARG A 166 8.38 0.16 -6.03
N GLU A 167 8.70 1.37 -5.59
CA GLU A 167 9.82 2.15 -6.11
C GLU A 167 11.16 1.80 -5.44
N THR A 168 11.15 0.98 -4.38
CA THR A 168 12.33 0.68 -3.57
C THR A 168 13.10 -0.51 -4.15
N ALA A 169 14.36 -0.30 -4.48
CA ALA A 169 15.24 -1.34 -5.02
C ALA A 169 15.45 -2.47 -3.98
N GLY A 170 15.14 -3.70 -4.38
CA GLY A 170 15.20 -4.89 -3.50
C GLY A 170 13.82 -5.46 -3.16
N ILE A 171 12.75 -4.71 -3.41
CA ILE A 171 11.38 -5.19 -3.41
C ILE A 171 10.97 -5.40 -4.86
N ARG A 172 10.59 -6.63 -5.22
CA ARG A 172 10.18 -6.99 -6.58
C ARG A 172 8.71 -6.68 -6.80
N GLU A 173 7.88 -7.10 -5.87
CA GLU A 173 6.43 -6.89 -5.92
C GLU A 173 5.87 -6.69 -4.51
N CYS A 174 4.75 -6.03 -4.41
CA CYS A 174 4.02 -5.91 -3.16
C CYS A 174 2.51 -5.79 -3.38
N VAL A 175 1.77 -6.45 -2.51
CA VAL A 175 0.31 -6.58 -2.58
C VAL A 175 -0.32 -6.14 -1.27
N MET A 176 -1.32 -5.25 -1.34
CA MET A 176 -2.06 -4.82 -0.16
C MET A 176 -3.38 -5.60 -0.01
N VAL A 177 -3.54 -6.24 1.13
CA VAL A 177 -4.70 -7.09 1.45
C VAL A 177 -5.45 -6.52 2.67
N PRO A 178 -6.76 -6.26 2.58
CA PRO A 178 -7.54 -5.80 3.73
C PRO A 178 -7.71 -6.93 4.77
N LEU A 179 -7.52 -6.54 6.03
CA LEU A 179 -7.73 -7.36 7.22
C LEU A 179 -8.94 -6.83 8.01
N GLU A 180 -9.39 -7.60 8.99
CA GLU A 180 -10.49 -7.19 9.88
C GLU A 180 -10.25 -5.83 10.59
N LYS A 181 -9.00 -5.53 10.94
CA LYS A 181 -8.61 -4.33 11.71
C LYS A 181 -7.52 -3.49 11.06
N GLY A 182 -7.36 -3.59 9.75
CA GLY A 182 -6.34 -2.84 9.04
C GLY A 182 -5.97 -3.44 7.70
N TYR A 183 -4.68 -3.48 7.39
CA TYR A 183 -4.14 -3.97 6.12
C TYR A 183 -2.87 -4.78 6.33
N LEU A 184 -2.68 -5.76 5.46
CA LEU A 184 -1.42 -6.43 5.20
C LEU A 184 -0.84 -5.88 3.90
N ILE A 185 0.45 -5.58 3.87
CA ILE A 185 1.22 -5.46 2.64
C ILE A 185 2.17 -6.65 2.61
N LEU A 186 1.94 -7.59 1.70
CA LEU A 186 2.87 -8.69 1.46
C LEU A 186 3.90 -8.20 0.46
N THR A 187 5.17 -8.25 0.85
CA THR A 187 6.31 -7.86 0.01
C THR A 187 7.05 -9.10 -0.46
N GLU A 188 7.59 -9.03 -1.67
CA GLU A 188 8.31 -10.09 -2.34
C GLU A 188 9.66 -9.59 -2.84
N GLY A 189 10.70 -10.43 -2.74
CA GLY A 189 12.04 -10.17 -3.24
C GLY A 189 12.77 -11.45 -3.61
N GLU A 190 13.77 -11.34 -4.50
CA GLU A 190 14.52 -12.48 -5.02
C GLU A 190 15.62 -12.97 -4.05
N ASP A 191 16.05 -12.12 -3.11
CA ASP A 191 17.15 -12.40 -2.18
C ASP A 191 16.74 -12.06 -0.74
N GLU A 192 16.92 -13.02 0.17
CA GLU A 192 16.57 -12.91 1.58
C GLU A 192 17.25 -11.73 2.28
N CYS A 193 18.58 -11.67 2.16
CA CYS A 193 19.36 -10.67 2.88
C CYS A 193 19.04 -9.27 2.38
N ARG A 194 18.93 -9.13 1.06
CA ARG A 194 18.61 -7.87 0.42
C ARG A 194 17.21 -7.38 0.78
N LEU A 195 16.20 -8.26 0.73
CA LEU A 195 14.84 -7.89 1.10
C LEU A 195 14.77 -7.47 2.58
N ARG A 196 15.43 -8.22 3.46
CA ARG A 196 15.49 -7.92 4.90
C ARG A 196 16.15 -6.57 5.18
N GLU A 197 17.32 -6.32 4.63
CA GLU A 197 18.04 -5.04 4.79
C GLU A 197 17.20 -3.88 4.24
N THR A 198 16.65 -4.05 3.04
CA THR A 198 15.78 -3.05 2.41
C THR A 198 14.59 -2.69 3.30
N LEU A 199 13.90 -3.67 3.88
CA LEU A 199 12.76 -3.40 4.75
C LEU A 199 13.16 -2.72 6.06
N VAL A 200 14.28 -3.11 6.68
CA VAL A 200 14.80 -2.45 7.87
C VAL A 200 15.11 -0.99 7.57
N ASP A 201 15.88 -0.72 6.52
CA ASP A 201 16.26 0.64 6.11
C ASP A 201 15.03 1.49 5.76
N PHE A 202 14.08 0.93 4.98
CA PHE A 202 12.85 1.61 4.60
C PHE A 202 12.04 2.10 5.81
N PHE A 203 11.87 1.27 6.83
CA PHE A 203 11.13 1.64 8.03
C PHE A 203 11.92 2.49 9.03
N GLU A 204 13.23 2.67 8.83
CA GLU A 204 14.07 3.62 9.56
C GLU A 204 14.17 4.99 8.90
N GLU A 205 13.75 5.15 7.65
CA GLU A 205 13.74 6.46 6.98
C GLU A 205 12.90 7.48 7.73
N GLU A 206 13.45 8.68 7.92
CA GLU A 206 12.78 9.80 8.61
C GLU A 206 11.43 10.17 7.96
N ARG A 207 11.35 10.06 6.63
CA ARG A 207 10.11 10.33 5.87
C ARG A 207 9.01 9.31 6.16
N ILE A 208 9.37 8.05 6.35
CA ILE A 208 8.42 7.00 6.72
C ILE A 208 8.00 7.18 8.18
N CYS A 209 8.94 7.45 9.08
CA CYS A 209 8.63 7.76 10.47
C CYS A 209 7.69 8.97 10.62
N SER A 210 7.83 10.01 9.77
CA SER A 210 6.97 11.18 9.80
C SER A 210 5.52 10.88 9.38
N LEU A 211 5.28 9.91 8.49
CA LEU A 211 3.94 9.47 8.12
C LEU A 211 3.17 8.87 9.31
N TRP A 212 3.90 8.20 10.21
CA TRP A 212 3.32 7.59 11.40
C TRP A 212 3.01 8.60 12.50
N ASN A 213 3.78 9.67 12.61
CA ASN A 213 3.64 10.67 13.68
C ASN A 213 2.27 11.39 13.66
N ALA A 214 1.60 11.43 12.52
CA ALA A 214 0.27 12.02 12.39
C ALA A 214 -0.87 11.13 12.91
N GLY A 215 -0.62 9.84 13.20
CA GLY A 215 -1.64 8.87 13.60
C GLY A 215 -1.21 7.89 14.69
N THR A 216 -0.17 8.22 15.46
CA THR A 216 0.50 7.35 16.44
C THR A 216 -0.42 6.73 17.47
N ASP A 217 -1.51 7.42 17.85
CA ASP A 217 -2.44 6.94 18.87
C ASP A 217 -3.44 5.92 18.35
N LYS A 218 -3.63 5.84 17.03
CA LYS A 218 -4.72 5.09 16.40
C LYS A 218 -4.27 3.74 15.86
N PHE A 219 -3.10 3.67 15.23
CA PHE A 219 -2.63 2.46 14.55
C PHE A 219 -1.17 2.15 14.85
N VAL A 220 -0.79 0.93 14.53
CA VAL A 220 0.57 0.40 14.66
C VAL A 220 0.93 -0.33 13.36
N CYS A 221 2.22 -0.33 13.05
CA CYS A 221 2.80 -1.09 11.96
C CYS A 221 3.78 -2.11 12.50
N SER A 222 3.85 -3.28 11.88
CA SER A 222 4.95 -4.19 12.13
C SER A 222 5.38 -4.88 10.85
N VAL A 223 6.66 -5.17 10.78
CA VAL A 223 7.30 -5.90 9.69
C VAL A 223 7.68 -7.27 10.23
N GLY A 224 7.19 -8.33 9.58
CA GLY A 224 7.54 -9.70 9.90
C GLY A 224 8.89 -10.09 9.31
N PRO A 225 9.49 -11.21 9.78
CA PRO A 225 10.74 -11.72 9.24
C PRO A 225 10.59 -12.16 7.78
N VAL A 226 11.68 -12.14 7.04
CA VAL A 226 11.70 -12.65 5.65
C VAL A 226 11.66 -14.17 5.65
N ARG A 227 10.75 -14.76 4.87
CA ARG A 227 10.49 -16.20 4.78
C ARG A 227 10.21 -16.61 3.34
N THR A 228 10.33 -17.90 3.01
CA THR A 228 9.99 -18.48 1.70
C THR A 228 8.89 -19.55 1.83
N GLY A 229 8.17 -19.78 0.74
CA GLY A 229 7.11 -20.79 0.68
C GLY A 229 5.78 -20.35 1.29
N LEU A 230 4.73 -21.14 1.04
CA LEU A 230 3.37 -20.88 1.55
C LEU A 230 3.33 -20.81 3.09
N ALA A 231 4.01 -21.74 3.76
CA ALA A 231 4.14 -21.74 5.22
C ALA A 231 4.87 -20.47 5.69
N GLY A 232 5.96 -20.08 5.01
CA GLY A 232 6.71 -18.87 5.33
C GLY A 232 5.89 -17.59 5.25
N ILE A 233 4.98 -17.47 4.27
CA ILE A 233 4.05 -16.34 4.17
C ILE A 233 3.12 -16.28 5.41
N ARG A 234 2.63 -17.41 5.89
CA ARG A 234 1.81 -17.47 7.13
C ARG A 234 2.62 -17.12 8.35
N ASP A 235 3.85 -17.65 8.43
CA ASP A 235 4.75 -17.45 9.56
C ASP A 235 5.17 -15.98 9.70
N THR A 236 5.58 -15.34 8.59
CA THR A 236 5.95 -13.91 8.63
C THR A 236 4.77 -13.04 9.07
N TYR A 237 3.55 -13.35 8.61
CA TYR A 237 2.32 -12.66 9.04
C TYR A 237 2.05 -12.86 10.54
N SER A 238 2.14 -14.09 11.03
CA SER A 238 1.99 -14.41 12.47
C SER A 238 3.04 -13.72 13.32
N ASP A 239 4.30 -13.74 12.89
CA ASP A 239 5.42 -13.14 13.59
C ASP A 239 5.34 -11.61 13.62
N ALA A 240 4.81 -10.96 12.57
CA ALA A 240 4.49 -9.54 12.59
C ALA A 240 3.51 -9.18 13.74
N PHE A 241 2.48 -9.99 13.99
CA PHE A 241 1.60 -9.78 15.14
C PHE A 241 2.25 -10.06 16.48
N LYS A 242 3.20 -11.00 16.57
CA LYS A 242 4.00 -11.21 17.78
C LYS A 242 4.85 -9.98 18.07
N ALA A 243 5.50 -9.43 17.07
CA ALA A 243 6.29 -8.20 17.18
C ALA A 243 5.47 -7.03 17.76
N ILE A 244 4.23 -6.81 17.26
CA ILE A 244 3.33 -5.79 17.83
C ILE A 244 3.07 -6.04 19.32
N ARG A 245 2.85 -7.29 19.73
CA ARG A 245 2.56 -7.63 21.13
C ARG A 245 3.76 -7.36 22.03
N VAL A 246 4.96 -7.69 21.57
CA VAL A 246 6.22 -7.44 22.29
C VAL A 246 6.49 -5.94 22.36
N MET A 247 6.44 -5.23 21.24
CA MET A 247 6.67 -3.79 21.20
C MET A 247 5.77 -3.02 22.18
N ARG A 248 4.49 -3.37 22.26
CA ARG A 248 3.53 -2.74 23.19
C ARG A 248 3.92 -2.86 24.65
N LYS A 249 4.68 -3.90 25.03
CA LYS A 249 5.16 -4.10 26.38
C LYS A 249 6.47 -3.36 26.63
N LEU A 250 7.37 -3.35 25.64
CA LEU A 250 8.70 -2.77 25.77
C LEU A 250 8.71 -1.26 25.51
N GLN A 251 8.00 -0.83 24.49
CA GLN A 251 7.99 0.55 23.97
C GLN A 251 6.58 0.93 23.52
N PRO A 252 5.65 1.21 24.44
CA PRO A 252 4.24 1.47 24.13
C PRO A 252 4.01 2.72 23.27
N GLU A 253 4.93 3.67 23.29
CA GLU A 253 4.89 4.90 22.47
C GLU A 253 5.17 4.61 20.99
N ASN A 254 5.94 3.56 20.68
CA ASN A 254 6.28 3.27 19.29
C ASN A 254 5.06 2.79 18.51
N CYS A 255 5.00 3.21 17.25
CA CYS A 255 3.96 2.82 16.32
C CYS A 255 4.49 1.91 15.19
N VAL A 256 5.81 1.78 15.02
CA VAL A 256 6.46 0.90 14.04
C VAL A 256 7.38 -0.10 14.76
N CYS A 257 7.28 -1.38 14.38
CA CYS A 257 8.10 -2.45 14.92
C CYS A 257 8.61 -3.34 13.79
N VAL A 258 9.91 -3.45 13.66
CA VAL A 258 10.57 -4.41 12.76
C VAL A 258 10.94 -5.64 13.59
N TYR A 259 10.53 -6.84 13.13
CA TYR A 259 10.69 -8.10 13.86
C TYR A 259 12.13 -8.36 14.29
N GLU A 260 13.08 -8.09 13.44
CA GLU A 260 14.52 -8.27 13.68
C GLU A 260 15.00 -7.55 14.96
N LYS A 261 14.39 -6.43 15.29
CA LYS A 261 14.73 -5.65 16.51
C LYS A 261 14.18 -6.25 17.79
N VAL A 262 13.16 -7.07 17.69
CA VAL A 262 12.46 -7.68 18.83
C VAL A 262 12.45 -9.21 18.78
N GLU A 263 13.17 -9.82 17.84
CA GLU A 263 13.22 -11.26 17.61
C GLU A 263 13.48 -12.06 18.88
N MET A 264 14.54 -11.69 19.63
CA MET A 264 14.89 -12.36 20.88
C MET A 264 13.72 -12.35 21.87
N TYR A 265 13.01 -11.24 21.98
CA TYR A 265 11.86 -11.14 22.89
C TYR A 265 10.66 -11.95 22.40
N CYS A 266 10.46 -12.06 21.08
CA CYS A 266 9.43 -12.91 20.50
C CYS A 266 9.71 -14.39 20.79
N VAL A 267 10.95 -14.85 20.61
CA VAL A 267 11.39 -16.22 20.92
C VAL A 267 11.24 -16.52 22.41
N LEU A 268 11.68 -15.61 23.29
CA LEU A 268 11.50 -15.77 24.73
C LEU A 268 10.02 -15.86 25.12
N GLN A 269 9.16 -15.02 24.52
CA GLN A 269 7.72 -15.06 24.79
C GLN A 269 7.10 -16.40 24.38
N ASP A 270 7.50 -16.97 23.25
CA ASP A 270 7.02 -18.28 22.78
C ASP A 270 7.48 -19.40 23.72
N LEU A 271 8.75 -19.41 24.15
CA LEU A 271 9.28 -20.36 25.13
C LEU A 271 8.52 -20.29 26.48
N PHE A 272 8.27 -19.09 27.00
CA PHE A 272 7.52 -18.92 28.24
C PHE A 272 6.01 -19.25 28.10
N SER A 273 5.45 -19.10 26.92
CA SER A 273 4.04 -19.45 26.66
C SER A 273 3.83 -20.96 26.47
N ALA A 274 4.81 -21.68 25.95
CA ALA A 274 4.77 -23.12 25.76
C ALA A 274 4.97 -23.92 27.07
N GLY A 275 5.59 -23.31 28.09
CA GLY A 275 6.04 -24.00 29.28
C GLY A 275 5.38 -23.59 30.59
N GLU A 276 4.08 -23.84 30.82
CA GLU A 276 3.55 -23.76 32.20
C GLU A 276 4.08 -24.88 33.12
N ARG A 277 4.65 -25.96 32.57
CA ARG A 277 5.20 -27.08 33.36
C ARG A 277 6.72 -27.08 33.58
N ASP A 278 7.49 -26.38 32.73
CA ASP A 278 8.98 -26.37 32.83
C ASP A 278 9.59 -25.03 33.27
N ARG A 279 8.77 -24.10 33.77
CA ARG A 279 9.21 -22.75 34.22
C ARG A 279 10.31 -22.75 35.28
N ALA A 280 10.41 -23.79 36.10
CA ALA A 280 11.34 -23.81 37.24
C ALA A 280 12.81 -24.07 36.84
N LEU A 281 13.07 -24.73 35.72
CA LEU A 281 14.44 -25.09 35.31
C LEU A 281 15.10 -24.05 34.39
N PHE A 282 14.32 -23.37 33.55
CA PHE A 282 14.87 -22.44 32.54
C PHE A 282 15.09 -21.01 33.04
N VAL A 283 14.29 -20.57 34.03
CA VAL A 283 14.39 -19.21 34.60
C VAL A 283 15.68 -19.06 35.44
N GLY A 284 16.19 -20.14 36.04
CA GLY A 284 17.41 -20.12 36.84
C GLY A 284 18.67 -19.79 36.06
N ASP A 285 18.81 -20.33 34.83
CA ASP A 285 20.02 -20.17 34.02
C ASP A 285 20.06 -18.88 33.22
N ILE A 286 18.90 -18.33 32.79
CA ILE A 286 18.81 -17.07 32.02
C ILE A 286 18.87 -15.83 32.88
N LEU A 287 18.32 -15.87 34.13
CA LEU A 287 18.35 -14.74 35.04
C LEU A 287 19.75 -14.44 35.65
N VAL A 288 20.66 -15.38 35.56
CA VAL A 288 22.05 -15.17 36.06
C VAL A 288 22.90 -14.31 35.14
N HIS A 289 22.50 -14.14 33.84
CA HIS A 289 23.33 -13.46 32.85
C HIS A 289 22.74 -12.19 32.22
N SER A 290 21.57 -11.71 32.62
CA SER A 290 21.02 -10.50 31.96
C SER A 290 20.10 -9.69 32.87
N SER A 291 20.54 -8.50 33.23
CA SER A 291 19.72 -7.46 33.90
C SER A 291 18.53 -6.95 33.04
N VAL A 292 18.40 -7.43 31.83
CA VAL A 292 17.37 -7.02 30.84
C VAL A 292 16.05 -7.77 31.08
N VAL A 293 16.09 -8.96 31.67
CA VAL A 293 14.88 -9.79 31.89
C VAL A 293 13.98 -9.26 33.01
N ALA A 294 14.51 -8.44 33.90
CA ALA A 294 13.76 -7.88 35.04
C ALA A 294 12.63 -6.90 34.66
N HIS A 295 12.58 -6.41 33.42
CA HIS A 295 11.55 -5.49 32.93
C HIS A 295 10.41 -6.19 32.15
N LEU A 296 10.45 -7.52 32.02
CA LEU A 296 9.45 -8.30 31.27
C LEU A 296 8.35 -8.93 32.14
N PHE A 297 8.43 -8.80 33.47
CA PHE A 297 7.45 -9.34 34.43
C PHE A 297 6.75 -8.26 35.24
#